data_84542902aa7827e5bd1c143bf9c86567
#
_entry.id   84542902aa7827e5bd1c143bf9c86567
#
_cell.length_a   1.000
_cell.length_b   1.000
_cell.length_c   1.000
_cell.angle_alpha   90.00
_cell.angle_beta   90.00
_cell.angle_gamma   90.00
#
_symmetry.space_group_name_H-M   'P 1'
#
loop_
_entity.id
_entity.type
_entity.pdbx_description
1 polymer ?
#
loop_
_entity_poly.entity_id
_entity_poly.type
_entity_poly.pdbx_seq_one_letter_code
_entity_poly.pdbx_strand_id
1 'polypeptide(L)'
;MKRVNVMNKHTIIDKSTGEKKCSCFKRCGGCQLDKVYAQQIEWKQAKADRMLSRFCRPQQIITMDDPYNYRNKVQTVYKVNSSKRIVSGVYQSSTHSMVITDDCFLEDIRAQQIVATLKELMADFRILPYNEESDQGLLKHSLIRT
;
A
#
# COMPACT_ATOMS: atom_id res chain seq x y z
N MET A 1 20.61 -15.86 -5.08
CA MET A 1 19.55 -14.88 -4.81
C MET A 1 19.53 -14.60 -3.31
N LYS A 2 19.94 -13.42 -2.87
CA LYS A 2 19.81 -13.01 -1.47
C LYS A 2 18.33 -12.73 -1.19
N ARG A 3 17.74 -13.43 -0.23
CA ARG A 3 16.39 -13.13 0.27
C ARG A 3 16.44 -11.72 0.87
N VAL A 4 15.78 -10.76 0.22
CA VAL A 4 15.56 -9.43 0.81
C VAL A 4 14.64 -9.62 2.00
N ASN A 5 15.18 -9.46 3.18
CA ASN A 5 14.40 -9.48 4.42
C ASN A 5 13.69 -8.13 4.52
N VAL A 6 12.46 -8.05 3.98
CA VAL A 6 11.63 -6.85 4.09
C VAL A 6 11.18 -6.77 5.54
N MET A 7 11.87 -5.97 6.35
CA MET A 7 11.40 -5.63 7.69
C MET A 7 10.13 -4.79 7.55
N ASN A 8 9.02 -5.33 8.00
CA ASN A 8 7.71 -4.66 8.04
C ASN A 8 7.76 -3.43 8.96
N LYS A 9 8.16 -2.28 8.42
CA LYS A 9 8.33 -1.02 9.18
C LYS A 9 7.01 -0.31 9.47
N HIS A 10 5.97 -0.61 8.71
CA HIS A 10 4.68 0.09 8.77
C HIS A 10 3.53 -0.78 9.27
N THR A 11 3.76 -2.06 9.48
CA THR A 11 2.77 -2.97 10.06
C THR A 11 2.83 -2.94 11.57
N ILE A 12 1.72 -2.60 12.21
CA ILE A 12 1.53 -2.67 13.65
C ILE A 12 0.58 -3.83 13.93
N ILE A 13 0.83 -4.60 14.98
CA ILE A 13 -0.12 -5.59 15.46
C ILE A 13 -1.06 -4.93 16.46
N ASP A 14 -2.35 -4.95 16.20
CA ASP A 14 -3.36 -4.51 17.15
C ASP A 14 -3.36 -5.46 18.36
N LYS A 15 -3.11 -4.90 19.54
CA LYS A 15 -2.95 -5.71 20.77
C LYS A 15 -4.23 -6.38 21.23
N SER A 16 -5.40 -5.87 20.83
CA SER A 16 -6.70 -6.40 21.24
C SER A 16 -7.19 -7.54 20.35
N THR A 17 -6.83 -7.51 19.07
CA THR A 17 -7.32 -8.48 18.06
C THR A 17 -6.23 -9.38 17.51
N GLY A 18 -4.95 -9.03 17.66
CA GLY A 18 -3.83 -9.72 17.03
C GLY A 18 -3.70 -9.46 15.52
N GLU A 19 -4.55 -8.62 14.95
CA GLU A 19 -4.58 -8.35 13.51
C GLU A 19 -3.62 -7.23 13.10
N LYS A 20 -3.24 -7.24 11.81
CA LYS A 20 -2.36 -6.21 11.24
C LYS A 20 -3.09 -4.88 11.08
N LYS A 21 -2.43 -3.80 11.49
CA LYS A 21 -2.85 -2.41 11.33
C LYS A 21 -1.75 -1.59 10.68
N CYS A 22 -2.11 -0.64 9.83
CA CYS A 22 -1.16 0.17 9.08
C CYS A 22 -0.84 1.49 9.80
N SER A 23 0.43 1.76 10.08
CA SER A 23 0.88 3.03 10.66
C SER A 23 0.79 4.22 9.69
N CYS A 24 0.70 3.95 8.40
CA CYS A 24 0.63 4.97 7.36
C CYS A 24 -0.79 5.38 6.99
N PHE A 25 -1.82 4.76 7.56
CA PHE A 25 -3.22 4.91 7.14
C PHE A 25 -3.64 6.38 6.96
N LYS A 26 -3.36 7.24 7.93
CA LYS A 26 -3.77 8.66 7.91
C LYS A 26 -3.10 9.49 6.80
N ARG A 27 -1.99 9.02 6.26
CA ARG A 27 -1.19 9.74 5.25
C ARG A 27 -1.29 9.11 3.87
N CYS A 28 -1.35 7.78 3.83
CA CYS A 28 -1.37 6.98 2.62
C CYS A 28 -2.74 6.96 2.00
N GLY A 29 -3.36 7.59 1.30
CA GLY A 29 -4.74 7.53 0.75
C GLY A 29 -5.18 6.18 0.13
N GLY A 30 -4.41 5.11 0.32
CA GLY A 30 -4.67 3.81 -0.29
C GLY A 30 -5.79 2.97 0.35
N CYS A 31 -6.22 3.30 1.57
CA CYS A 31 -7.26 2.61 2.32
C CYS A 31 -8.34 3.58 2.79
N GLN A 32 -9.60 3.16 2.75
CA GLN A 32 -10.74 3.98 3.19
C GLN A 32 -11.10 3.79 4.67
N LEU A 33 -10.76 2.65 5.26
CA LEU A 33 -11.15 2.29 6.63
C LEU A 33 -9.93 1.98 7.49
N ASP A 34 -9.75 2.74 8.58
CA ASP A 34 -8.76 2.47 9.63
C ASP A 34 -9.33 1.49 10.66
N LYS A 35 -9.59 0.27 10.22
CA LYS A 35 -10.20 -0.77 11.05
C LYS A 35 -9.49 -2.10 10.77
N VAL A 36 -9.38 -2.94 11.77
CA VAL A 36 -9.02 -4.35 11.59
C VAL A 36 -10.10 -5.08 10.80
N TYR A 37 -9.76 -6.21 10.17
CA TYR A 37 -10.63 -6.83 9.16
C TYR A 37 -12.02 -7.20 9.70
N ALA A 38 -12.09 -7.78 10.89
CA ALA A 38 -13.39 -8.11 11.50
C ALA A 38 -14.29 -6.88 11.63
N GLN A 39 -13.76 -5.76 12.13
CA GLN A 39 -14.51 -4.50 12.24
C GLN A 39 -14.88 -3.89 10.87
N GLN A 40 -14.08 -4.15 9.83
CA GLN A 40 -14.44 -3.74 8.47
C GLN A 40 -15.66 -4.51 7.97
N ILE A 41 -15.74 -5.81 8.24
CA ILE A 41 -16.88 -6.67 7.86
C ILE A 41 -18.15 -6.18 8.53
N GLU A 42 -18.14 -5.98 9.84
CA GLU A 42 -19.29 -5.45 10.61
C GLU A 42 -19.76 -4.11 10.04
N TRP A 43 -18.83 -3.20 9.80
CA TRP A 43 -19.17 -1.88 9.26
C TRP A 43 -19.76 -1.96 7.85
N LYS A 44 -19.22 -2.82 6.98
CA LYS A 44 -19.72 -3.03 5.61
C LYS A 44 -21.11 -3.69 5.63
N GLN A 45 -21.33 -4.69 6.49
CA GLN A 45 -22.63 -5.33 6.66
C GLN A 45 -23.67 -4.30 7.10
N ALA A 46 -23.42 -3.58 8.17
CA ALA A 46 -24.33 -2.55 8.68
C ALA A 46 -24.64 -1.46 7.62
N LYS A 47 -23.65 -1.10 6.78
CA LYS A 47 -23.87 -0.19 5.67
C LYS A 47 -24.78 -0.79 4.60
N ALA A 48 -24.57 -2.04 4.22
CA ALA A 48 -25.40 -2.75 3.25
C ALA A 48 -26.84 -2.87 3.74
N ASP A 49 -27.03 -3.30 4.99
CA ASP A 49 -28.34 -3.44 5.63
C ASP A 49 -29.11 -2.10 5.61
N ARG A 50 -28.46 -1.02 5.99
CA ARG A 50 -29.06 0.32 6.00
C ARG A 50 -29.46 0.80 4.59
N MET A 51 -28.60 0.55 3.59
CA MET A 51 -28.83 1.03 2.22
C MET A 51 -29.91 0.22 1.48
N LEU A 52 -29.97 -1.09 1.75
CA LEU A 52 -30.81 -2.02 1.00
C LEU A 52 -32.13 -2.39 1.72
N SER A 53 -32.30 -2.02 2.99
CA SER A 53 -33.47 -2.37 3.82
C SER A 53 -34.83 -2.06 3.18
N ARG A 54 -34.90 -1.04 2.31
CA ARG A 54 -36.14 -0.69 1.61
C ARG A 54 -36.48 -1.62 0.44
N PHE A 55 -35.51 -2.38 -0.05
CA PHE A 55 -35.65 -3.20 -1.26
C PHE A 55 -35.59 -4.69 -0.95
N CYS A 56 -34.70 -5.10 -0.07
CA CYS A 56 -34.50 -6.50 0.30
C CYS A 56 -33.83 -6.62 1.67
N ARG A 57 -33.79 -7.84 2.21
CA ARG A 57 -32.95 -8.21 3.36
C ARG A 57 -31.61 -8.72 2.81
N PRO A 58 -30.51 -7.98 2.95
CA PRO A 58 -29.20 -8.46 2.52
C PRO A 58 -28.81 -9.76 3.24
N GLN A 59 -28.16 -10.63 2.48
CA GLN A 59 -27.51 -11.79 3.10
C GLN A 59 -26.23 -11.35 3.82
N GLN A 60 -25.68 -12.23 4.63
CA GLN A 60 -24.41 -11.98 5.30
C GLN A 60 -23.28 -11.82 4.27
N ILE A 61 -22.42 -10.85 4.48
CA ILE A 61 -21.28 -10.57 3.61
C ILE A 61 -20.34 -11.78 3.55
N ILE A 62 -19.93 -12.14 2.34
CA ILE A 62 -18.91 -13.17 2.12
C ILE A 62 -17.54 -12.56 2.44
N THR A 63 -16.79 -13.21 3.29
CA THR A 63 -15.47 -12.75 3.76
C THR A 63 -14.32 -13.47 3.06
N MET A 64 -13.13 -12.88 3.13
CA MET A 64 -11.88 -13.54 2.74
C MET A 64 -11.30 -14.26 3.95
N ASP A 65 -10.74 -15.46 3.73
CA ASP A 65 -10.02 -16.21 4.77
C ASP A 65 -8.71 -15.50 5.15
N ASP A 66 -7.96 -15.02 4.14
CA ASP A 66 -6.77 -14.19 4.33
C ASP A 66 -6.94 -12.83 3.61
N PRO A 67 -7.20 -11.74 4.33
CA PRO A 67 -7.42 -10.41 3.76
C PRO A 67 -6.13 -9.64 3.45
N TYR A 68 -5.00 -10.31 3.33
CA TYR A 68 -3.71 -9.70 3.07
C TYR A 68 -3.19 -10.04 1.68
N ASN A 69 -2.27 -9.24 1.18
CA ASN A 69 -1.54 -9.43 -0.08
C ASN A 69 -2.41 -9.69 -1.33
N TYR A 70 -3.68 -9.26 -1.30
CA TYR A 70 -4.64 -9.47 -2.38
C TYR A 70 -4.59 -8.43 -3.50
N ARG A 71 -3.93 -7.29 -3.27
CA ARG A 71 -3.88 -6.18 -4.24
C ARG A 71 -2.89 -6.50 -5.34
N ASN A 72 -3.41 -6.91 -6.50
CA ASN A 72 -2.63 -7.32 -7.66
C ASN A 72 -2.26 -6.17 -8.63
N LYS A 73 -2.77 -4.96 -8.43
CA LYS A 73 -2.41 -3.76 -9.17
C LYS A 73 -1.77 -2.75 -8.22
N VAL A 74 -0.47 -2.55 -8.36
CA VAL A 74 0.34 -1.67 -7.52
C VAL A 74 0.93 -0.57 -8.38
N GLN A 75 0.67 0.68 -8.02
CA GLN A 75 1.29 1.86 -8.61
C GLN A 75 2.12 2.56 -7.55
N THR A 76 3.39 2.76 -7.83
CA THR A 76 4.31 3.41 -6.90
C THR A 76 5.14 4.49 -7.60
N VAL A 77 5.52 5.51 -6.85
CA VAL A 77 6.39 6.59 -7.28
C VAL A 77 7.75 6.45 -6.62
N TYR A 78 8.78 7.05 -7.23
CA TYR A 78 10.16 6.99 -6.75
C TYR A 78 10.67 8.40 -6.45
N LYS A 79 11.43 8.54 -5.35
CA LYS A 79 12.13 9.78 -4.99
C LYS A 79 13.49 9.47 -4.38
N VAL A 80 14.37 10.44 -4.37
CA VAL A 80 15.61 10.40 -3.57
C VAL A 80 15.31 11.03 -2.22
N ASN A 81 15.62 10.33 -1.13
CA ASN A 81 15.45 10.86 0.22
C ASN A 81 16.66 11.72 0.66
N SER A 82 16.57 12.33 1.84
CA SER A 82 17.65 13.14 2.43
C SER A 82 18.98 12.37 2.62
N SER A 83 18.91 11.04 2.74
CA SER A 83 20.10 10.17 2.83
C SER A 83 20.62 9.73 1.46
N LYS A 84 20.21 10.38 0.39
CA LYS A 84 20.58 10.08 -1.01
C LYS A 84 20.24 8.66 -1.47
N ARG A 85 19.24 8.02 -0.85
CA ARG A 85 18.75 6.68 -1.24
C ARG A 85 17.45 6.80 -2.02
N ILE A 86 17.29 5.92 -3.02
CA ILE A 86 16.03 5.79 -3.77
C ILE A 86 15.00 5.11 -2.86
N VAL A 87 13.88 5.78 -2.67
CA VAL A 87 12.74 5.29 -1.90
C VAL A 87 11.52 5.23 -2.80
N SER A 88 10.57 4.38 -2.45
CA SER A 88 9.32 4.18 -3.17
C SER A 88 8.10 4.37 -2.27
N GLY A 89 6.98 4.73 -2.86
CA GLY A 89 5.76 4.94 -2.09
C GLY A 89 4.62 5.51 -2.93
N VAL A 90 3.67 6.12 -2.25
CA VAL A 90 2.51 6.76 -2.86
C VAL A 90 2.42 8.23 -2.45
N TYR A 91 1.78 9.05 -3.26
CA TYR A 91 1.49 10.42 -2.82
C TYR A 91 0.38 10.43 -1.78
N GLN A 92 0.54 11.25 -0.76
CA GLN A 92 -0.53 11.60 0.15
C GLN A 92 -1.65 12.29 -0.63
N SER A 93 -2.89 11.94 -0.33
CA SER A 93 -4.06 12.49 -1.04
C SER A 93 -4.00 14.02 -1.13
N SER A 94 -4.25 14.54 -2.33
CA SER A 94 -4.26 15.99 -2.65
C SER A 94 -2.93 16.72 -2.36
N THR A 95 -1.81 16.01 -2.30
CA THR A 95 -0.49 16.62 -2.11
C THR A 95 0.57 15.95 -2.99
N HIS A 96 1.76 16.59 -3.12
CA HIS A 96 2.95 15.99 -3.73
C HIS A 96 3.91 15.37 -2.69
N SER A 97 3.47 15.31 -1.42
CA SER A 97 4.25 14.65 -0.36
C SER A 97 4.16 13.13 -0.51
N MET A 98 5.29 12.46 -0.56
CA MET A 98 5.36 11.01 -0.68
C MET A 98 5.31 10.35 0.69
N VAL A 99 4.47 9.33 0.81
CA VAL A 99 4.45 8.39 1.92
C VAL A 99 5.16 7.12 1.47
N ILE A 100 6.24 6.76 2.15
CA ILE A 100 6.99 5.52 1.86
C ILE A 100 6.09 4.34 2.24
N THR A 101 5.91 3.40 1.31
CA THR A 101 5.03 2.22 1.47
C THR A 101 5.72 0.92 1.02
N ASP A 102 6.99 0.75 1.40
CA ASP A 102 7.80 -0.40 0.96
C ASP A 102 7.27 -1.77 1.44
N ASP A 103 6.33 -1.80 2.38
CA ASP A 103 5.84 -3.01 3.06
C ASP A 103 4.32 -2.99 3.30
N CYS A 104 3.56 -2.54 2.32
CA CYS A 104 2.10 -2.55 2.42
C CYS A 104 1.56 -3.97 2.45
N PHE A 105 0.99 -4.40 3.57
CA PHE A 105 0.46 -5.76 3.76
C PHE A 105 -0.79 -6.08 2.92
N LEU A 106 -1.32 -5.13 2.14
CA LEU A 106 -2.39 -5.38 1.18
C LEU A 106 -1.86 -5.67 -0.24
N GLU A 107 -0.65 -5.21 -0.57
CA GLU A 107 -0.06 -5.40 -1.87
C GLU A 107 0.50 -6.81 -2.04
N ASP A 108 0.35 -7.37 -3.24
CA ASP A 108 0.95 -8.66 -3.61
C ASP A 108 2.45 -8.65 -3.34
N ILE A 109 2.95 -9.68 -2.69
CA ILE A 109 4.36 -9.81 -2.32
C ILE A 109 5.27 -9.75 -3.56
N ARG A 110 4.84 -10.32 -4.69
CA ARG A 110 5.59 -10.27 -5.95
C ARG A 110 5.74 -8.83 -6.45
N ALA A 111 4.69 -8.02 -6.34
CA ALA A 111 4.76 -6.61 -6.69
C ALA A 111 5.76 -5.84 -5.82
N GLN A 112 5.76 -6.09 -4.51
CA GLN A 112 6.74 -5.50 -3.59
C GLN A 112 8.18 -5.92 -3.94
N GLN A 113 8.40 -7.19 -4.29
CA GLN A 113 9.71 -7.70 -4.72
C GLN A 113 10.18 -7.01 -6.02
N ILE A 114 9.28 -6.83 -7.00
CA ILE A 114 9.58 -6.10 -8.24
C ILE A 114 9.98 -4.65 -7.93
N VAL A 115 9.24 -3.95 -7.07
CA VAL A 115 9.57 -2.58 -6.65
C VAL A 115 10.94 -2.52 -5.97
N ALA A 116 11.26 -3.48 -5.10
CA ALA A 116 12.56 -3.55 -4.46
C ALA A 116 13.70 -3.75 -5.48
N THR A 117 13.53 -4.69 -6.40
CA THR A 117 14.50 -4.95 -7.49
C THR A 117 14.67 -3.71 -8.39
N LEU A 118 13.58 -3.02 -8.74
CA LEU A 118 13.68 -1.77 -9.52
C LEU A 118 14.53 -0.71 -8.80
N LYS A 119 14.39 -0.54 -7.49
CA LYS A 119 15.21 0.40 -6.72
C LYS A 119 16.71 0.02 -6.74
N GLU A 120 17.01 -1.29 -6.64
CA GLU A 120 18.39 -1.79 -6.75
C GLU A 120 18.96 -1.51 -8.15
N LEU A 121 18.23 -1.87 -9.21
CA LEU A 121 18.66 -1.62 -10.59
C LEU A 121 18.83 -0.12 -10.87
N MET A 122 17.92 0.72 -10.38
CA MET A 122 18.07 2.17 -10.52
C MET A 122 19.36 2.68 -9.88
N ALA A 123 19.72 2.14 -8.71
CA ALA A 123 20.97 2.50 -8.03
C ALA A 123 22.20 2.00 -8.83
N ASP A 124 22.20 0.76 -9.26
CA ASP A 124 23.30 0.12 -9.99
C ASP A 124 23.58 0.80 -11.34
N PHE A 125 22.50 1.12 -12.06
CA PHE A 125 22.60 1.79 -13.38
C PHE A 125 22.58 3.33 -13.30
N ARG A 126 22.61 3.90 -12.09
CA ARG A 126 22.55 5.35 -11.85
C ARG A 126 21.34 6.03 -12.51
N ILE A 127 20.21 5.34 -12.56
CA ILE A 127 18.95 5.88 -13.05
C ILE A 127 18.30 6.68 -11.91
N LEU A 128 18.21 7.99 -12.07
CA LEU A 128 17.62 8.86 -11.07
C LEU A 128 16.09 8.87 -11.18
N PRO A 129 15.38 8.87 -10.03
CA PRO A 129 13.97 9.21 -10.02
C PRO A 129 13.74 10.59 -10.62
N TYR A 130 12.64 10.73 -11.37
CA TYR A 130 12.25 12.02 -11.92
C TYR A 130 11.84 13.00 -10.81
N ASN A 131 12.41 14.20 -10.87
CA ASN A 131 12.09 15.29 -9.97
C ASN A 131 11.33 16.38 -10.74
N GLU A 132 10.07 16.63 -10.35
CA GLU A 132 9.18 17.60 -11.00
C GLU A 132 9.64 19.07 -10.85
N GLU A 133 10.39 19.39 -9.80
CA GLU A 133 10.87 20.77 -9.55
C GLU A 133 12.06 21.14 -10.43
N SER A 134 12.97 20.18 -10.66
CA SER A 134 14.18 20.40 -11.45
C SER A 134 14.08 19.91 -12.88
N ASP A 135 12.99 19.22 -13.23
CA ASP A 135 12.79 18.55 -14.53
C ASP A 135 13.94 17.57 -14.86
N GLN A 136 14.51 16.93 -13.85
CA GLN A 136 15.65 16.03 -13.95
C GLN A 136 15.27 14.60 -13.53
N GLY A 137 15.96 13.61 -14.08
CA GLY A 137 15.75 12.20 -13.80
C GLY A 137 14.89 11.51 -14.85
N LEU A 138 14.71 10.20 -14.71
CA LEU A 138 14.07 9.37 -15.74
C LEU A 138 12.80 8.69 -15.24
N LEU A 139 12.87 7.94 -14.13
CA LEU A 139 11.76 7.10 -13.68
C LEU A 139 10.85 7.84 -12.70
N LYS A 140 9.62 8.12 -13.12
CA LYS A 140 8.62 8.81 -12.29
C LYS A 140 7.81 7.83 -11.45
N HIS A 141 7.26 6.80 -12.08
CA HIS A 141 6.43 5.80 -11.43
C HIS A 141 6.50 4.46 -12.14
N SER A 142 6.08 3.40 -11.45
CA SER A 142 5.81 2.10 -12.05
C SER A 142 4.39 1.63 -11.78
N LEU A 143 3.82 0.89 -12.72
CA LEU A 143 2.55 0.19 -12.58
C LEU A 143 2.80 -1.30 -12.76
N ILE A 144 2.58 -2.06 -11.69
CA ILE A 144 2.81 -3.51 -11.65
C ILE A 144 1.45 -4.19 -11.54
N ARG A 145 1.25 -5.22 -12.36
CA ARG A 145 0.10 -6.12 -12.27
C ARG A 145 0.62 -7.55 -12.15
N THR A 146 0.14 -8.28 -11.14
CA THR A 146 0.51 -9.66 -10.85
C THR A 146 -0.64 -10.61 -11.06
#